data_9f416ceb5b801c25bbc461d748e72b09
#
_entry.id   9f416ceb5b801c25bbc461d748e72b09
#
_cell.length_a   1.000
_cell.length_b   1.000
_cell.length_c   1.000
_cell.angle_alpha   90.00
_cell.angle_beta   90.00
_cell.angle_gamma   90.00
#
_symmetry.space_group_name_H-M   'P 1'
#
loop_
_entity.id
_entity.type
_entity.pdbx_description
1 polymer ?
#
loop_
_entity_poly.entity_id
_entity_poly.type
_entity_poly.pdbx_seq_one_letter_code
_entity_poly.pdbx_strand_id
1 'polypeptide(L)'
;IVDGEHVSIDSTKLNSYEAAKPKKKIVDNGLNPNWGMKRDTNGNNIRWFGWKLHILCDSKSELPLDIRITPASVHDGTVAIPMIEEFLQKYRSVFRPKYYAMDSGYDYEYIYKDIINKCNAIPIIAYNPRGSFAPPEGLDKDFDPICSGGYKLVYWGKERNHLKFRCPHALGKCDCPHGMNWCSPSNYGYTLKLNYKENPRQHGYPLRSSEKWQRQYDKRTSVERCNSRLKRYLNVDNIRSRGIKKAKTHALLNCIALIAGTI
;
A
#
# COMPACT_ATOMS: atom_id res chain seq x y z
N ILE A 1 -8.33 21.28 -7.60
CA ILE A 1 -7.48 20.33 -8.38
C ILE A 1 -7.16 19.12 -7.53
N VAL A 2 -6.57 19.30 -6.33
CA VAL A 2 -6.26 18.23 -5.36
C VAL A 2 -7.46 18.01 -4.46
N ASP A 3 -7.94 16.77 -4.31
CA ASP A 3 -9.01 16.47 -3.35
C ASP A 3 -8.51 15.80 -2.06
N GLY A 4 -7.36 15.12 -2.12
CA GLY A 4 -6.72 14.48 -0.97
C GLY A 4 -7.52 13.35 -0.32
N GLU A 5 -8.61 12.88 -0.93
CA GLU A 5 -9.43 11.78 -0.39
C GLU A 5 -8.73 10.43 -0.57
N HIS A 6 -8.10 10.22 -1.73
CA HIS A 6 -7.35 9.03 -2.06
C HIS A 6 -5.89 9.40 -2.24
N VAL A 7 -5.03 8.76 -1.46
CA VAL A 7 -3.59 9.00 -1.47
C VAL A 7 -2.88 7.71 -1.80
N SER A 8 -1.91 7.79 -2.69
CA SER A 8 -1.05 6.66 -3.07
C SER A 8 0.38 6.91 -2.61
N ILE A 9 1.04 5.86 -2.15
CA ILE A 9 2.44 5.93 -1.70
C ILE A 9 3.26 4.92 -2.49
N ASP A 10 4.40 5.37 -2.99
CA ASP A 10 5.38 4.52 -3.65
C ASP A 10 6.78 5.12 -3.55
N SER A 11 7.78 4.31 -3.84
CA SER A 11 9.17 4.75 -3.90
C SER A 11 9.77 4.54 -5.29
N THR A 12 10.66 5.45 -5.68
CA THR A 12 11.39 5.32 -6.93
C THR A 12 12.89 5.52 -6.72
N LYS A 13 13.69 4.81 -7.53
CA LYS A 13 15.15 4.92 -7.49
C LYS A 13 15.60 6.30 -7.96
N LEU A 14 16.63 6.84 -7.29
CA LEU A 14 17.42 7.97 -7.72
C LEU A 14 18.89 7.57 -7.71
N ASN A 15 19.60 7.78 -8.81
CA ASN A 15 21.03 7.53 -8.85
C ASN A 15 21.79 8.62 -8.09
N SER A 16 22.82 8.25 -7.35
CA SER A 16 23.73 9.26 -6.77
C SER A 16 24.68 9.80 -7.82
N TYR A 17 25.00 11.08 -7.70
CA TYR A 17 26.11 11.70 -8.44
C TYR A 17 27.48 11.26 -7.89
N GLU A 18 27.50 10.72 -6.67
CA GLU A 18 28.72 10.23 -6.05
C GLU A 18 29.12 8.87 -6.61
N ALA A 19 30.42 8.65 -6.73
CA ALA A 19 30.96 7.35 -7.15
C ALA A 19 30.50 6.24 -6.18
N ALA A 20 30.11 5.10 -6.75
CA ALA A 20 29.69 3.94 -5.97
C ALA A 20 30.81 3.44 -5.06
N LYS A 21 30.48 3.18 -3.81
CA LYS A 21 31.41 2.63 -2.80
C LYS A 21 31.06 1.17 -2.47
N PRO A 22 32.04 0.33 -2.18
CA PRO A 22 31.78 -1.00 -1.62
C PRO A 22 30.98 -0.90 -0.32
N LYS A 23 30.02 -1.81 -0.09
CA LYS A 23 29.14 -1.78 1.10
C LYS A 23 29.90 -1.59 2.42
N LYS A 24 31.02 -2.30 2.61
CA LYS A 24 31.87 -2.21 3.82
C LYS A 24 32.53 -0.85 4.05
N LYS A 25 32.54 0.04 3.04
CA LYS A 25 33.07 1.41 3.14
C LYS A 25 31.98 2.48 3.27
N ILE A 26 30.71 2.08 3.35
CA ILE A 26 29.58 3.02 3.49
C ILE A 26 29.27 3.14 4.98
N VAL A 27 29.34 4.37 5.48
CA VAL A 27 28.84 4.69 6.83
C VAL A 27 27.33 4.81 6.75
N ASP A 28 26.62 3.90 7.39
CA ASP A 28 25.16 3.87 7.43
C ASP A 28 24.63 4.77 8.55
N ASN A 29 24.59 6.07 8.26
CA ASN A 29 24.10 7.12 9.17
C ASN A 29 22.82 7.80 8.66
N GLY A 30 22.17 7.20 7.65
CA GLY A 30 20.97 7.76 7.03
C GLY A 30 21.22 8.98 6.12
N LEU A 31 22.46 9.46 6.01
CA LEU A 31 22.84 10.68 5.28
C LEU A 31 23.67 10.41 4.03
N ASN A 32 24.16 9.19 3.86
CA ASN A 32 25.00 8.79 2.73
C ASN A 32 24.19 7.96 1.70
N PRO A 33 24.50 8.06 0.39
CA PRO A 33 23.92 7.17 -0.59
C PRO A 33 24.34 5.73 -0.31
N ASN A 34 23.47 4.78 -0.63
CA ASN A 34 23.71 3.36 -0.38
C ASN A 34 23.22 2.51 -1.56
N TRP A 35 23.51 1.21 -1.51
CA TRP A 35 23.05 0.26 -2.50
C TRP A 35 21.60 -0.11 -2.30
N GLY A 36 20.80 0.07 -3.35
CA GLY A 36 19.44 -0.44 -3.46
C GLY A 36 19.36 -1.59 -4.45
N MET A 37 18.31 -2.39 -4.31
CA MET A 37 17.97 -3.47 -5.23
C MET A 37 16.47 -3.57 -5.39
N LYS A 38 16.02 -3.78 -6.62
CA LYS A 38 14.62 -4.15 -6.92
C LYS A 38 14.61 -5.18 -8.04
N ARG A 39 13.51 -5.93 -8.15
CA ARG A 39 13.26 -6.78 -9.33
C ARG A 39 12.52 -5.97 -10.40
N ASP A 40 12.89 -6.17 -11.66
CA ASP A 40 12.11 -5.66 -12.78
C ASP A 40 10.92 -6.59 -13.11
N THR A 41 10.14 -6.22 -14.12
CA THR A 41 8.99 -7.01 -14.59
C THR A 41 9.38 -8.38 -15.15
N ASN A 42 10.64 -8.56 -15.55
CA ASN A 42 11.19 -9.82 -16.06
C ASN A 42 11.84 -10.67 -14.96
N GLY A 43 11.79 -10.23 -13.69
CA GLY A 43 12.39 -10.92 -12.56
C GLY A 43 13.88 -10.66 -12.35
N ASN A 44 14.53 -9.81 -13.17
CA ASN A 44 15.92 -9.48 -13.04
C ASN A 44 16.19 -8.51 -11.88
N ASN A 45 17.32 -8.70 -11.19
CA ASN A 45 17.72 -7.81 -10.12
C ASN A 45 18.40 -6.54 -10.68
N ILE A 46 17.72 -5.40 -10.54
CA ILE A 46 18.29 -4.09 -10.83
C ILE A 46 18.94 -3.56 -9.55
N ARG A 47 20.25 -3.33 -9.58
CA ARG A 47 20.99 -2.70 -8.47
C ARG A 47 21.37 -1.28 -8.85
N TRP A 48 21.36 -0.36 -7.86
CA TRP A 48 21.85 1.00 -8.04
C TRP A 48 22.51 1.51 -6.76
N PHE A 49 23.38 2.49 -6.91
CA PHE A 49 23.98 3.22 -5.79
C PHE A 49 23.37 4.61 -5.74
N GLY A 50 22.71 4.96 -4.63
CA GLY A 50 22.05 6.25 -4.53
C GLY A 50 20.98 6.31 -3.44
N TRP A 51 19.85 6.84 -3.84
CA TRP A 51 18.73 7.21 -2.99
C TRP A 51 17.43 6.54 -3.42
N LYS A 52 16.43 6.60 -2.58
CA LYS A 52 15.01 6.44 -2.93
C LYS A 52 14.27 7.74 -2.71
N LEU A 53 13.43 8.08 -3.65
CA LEU A 53 12.43 9.12 -3.53
C LEU A 53 11.09 8.44 -3.20
N HIS A 54 10.59 8.66 -1.99
CA HIS A 54 9.26 8.24 -1.57
C HIS A 54 8.31 9.39 -1.84
N ILE A 55 7.18 9.11 -2.45
CA ILE A 55 6.16 10.10 -2.83
C ILE A 55 4.83 9.73 -2.21
N LEU A 56 4.22 10.68 -1.54
CA LEU A 56 2.81 10.70 -1.18
C LEU A 56 2.08 11.50 -2.27
N CYS A 57 1.19 10.85 -3.01
CA CYS A 57 0.57 11.39 -4.21
C CYS A 57 -0.95 11.45 -4.06
N ASP A 58 -1.57 12.56 -4.43
CA ASP A 58 -3.02 12.61 -4.60
C ASP A 58 -3.44 11.78 -5.81
N SER A 59 -4.35 10.82 -5.60
CA SER A 59 -4.69 9.88 -6.67
C SER A 59 -5.56 10.48 -7.77
N LYS A 60 -6.22 11.61 -7.54
CA LYS A 60 -7.07 12.26 -8.53
C LYS A 60 -6.27 13.18 -9.45
N SER A 61 -5.47 14.04 -8.87
CA SER A 61 -4.64 15.00 -9.64
C SER A 61 -3.32 14.41 -10.11
N GLU A 62 -2.89 13.29 -9.54
CA GLU A 62 -1.57 12.66 -9.74
C GLU A 62 -0.41 13.61 -9.39
N LEU A 63 -0.65 14.52 -8.44
CA LEU A 63 0.34 15.48 -7.98
C LEU A 63 0.97 15.03 -6.66
N PRO A 64 2.27 15.29 -6.46
CA PRO A 64 2.94 14.98 -5.20
C PRO A 64 2.43 15.91 -4.09
N LEU A 65 1.99 15.32 -2.97
CA LEU A 65 1.57 16.03 -1.76
C LEU A 65 2.72 16.19 -0.78
N ASP A 66 3.56 15.18 -0.67
CA ASP A 66 4.78 15.17 0.15
C ASP A 66 5.82 14.23 -0.45
N ILE A 67 7.09 14.50 -0.13
CA ILE A 67 8.21 13.65 -0.55
C ILE A 67 9.22 13.43 0.57
N ARG A 68 9.87 12.26 0.52
CA ARG A 68 11.00 11.94 1.39
C ARG A 68 12.13 11.30 0.59
N ILE A 69 13.36 11.69 0.90
CA ILE A 69 14.57 11.05 0.34
C ILE A 69 15.23 10.21 1.43
N THR A 70 15.58 8.99 1.09
CA THR A 70 16.34 8.07 1.95
C THR A 70 17.49 7.44 1.19
N PRO A 71 18.53 6.90 1.87
CA PRO A 71 19.47 5.98 1.24
C PRO A 71 18.73 4.82 0.56
N ALA A 72 19.25 4.34 -0.57
CA ALA A 72 18.58 3.29 -1.33
C ALA A 72 18.43 1.94 -0.59
N SER A 73 19.19 1.73 0.48
CA SER A 73 19.09 0.55 1.37
C SER A 73 17.89 0.57 2.31
N VAL A 74 17.28 1.74 2.56
CA VAL A 74 16.16 1.87 3.49
C VAL A 74 14.92 1.17 2.93
N HIS A 75 14.26 0.40 3.78
CA HIS A 75 13.07 -0.35 3.41
C HIS A 75 11.84 0.58 3.33
N ASP A 76 11.06 0.47 2.26
CA ASP A 76 9.94 1.37 1.97
C ASP A 76 8.87 1.36 3.07
N GLY A 77 8.55 0.20 3.63
CA GLY A 77 7.59 0.07 4.72
C GLY A 77 7.94 0.90 5.96
N THR A 78 9.22 1.09 6.27
CA THR A 78 9.65 1.88 7.44
C THR A 78 9.45 3.37 7.25
N VAL A 79 9.27 3.83 6.02
CA VAL A 79 9.13 5.25 5.66
C VAL A 79 7.67 5.69 5.60
N ALA A 80 6.75 4.78 5.27
CA ALA A 80 5.35 5.10 5.00
C ALA A 80 4.67 5.80 6.18
N ILE A 81 4.67 5.20 7.36
CA ILE A 81 3.95 5.75 8.52
C ILE A 81 4.54 7.08 9.01
N PRO A 82 5.86 7.22 9.21
CA PRO A 82 6.44 8.52 9.56
C PRO A 82 6.14 9.62 8.54
N MET A 83 6.09 9.28 7.25
CA MET A 83 5.75 10.24 6.19
C MET A 83 4.28 10.67 6.27
N ILE A 84 3.35 9.73 6.48
CA ILE A 84 1.93 10.01 6.65
C ILE A 84 1.70 10.87 7.90
N GLU A 85 2.31 10.54 9.03
CA GLU A 85 2.17 11.27 10.28
C GLU A 85 2.65 12.72 10.16
N GLU A 86 3.83 12.95 9.56
CA GLU A 86 4.34 14.30 9.32
C GLU A 86 3.45 15.10 8.35
N PHE A 87 2.95 14.46 7.30
CA PHE A 87 2.01 15.08 6.36
C PHE A 87 0.72 15.50 7.08
N LEU A 88 0.12 14.60 7.85
CA LEU A 88 -1.10 14.90 8.60
C LEU A 88 -0.87 15.96 9.67
N GLN A 89 0.28 15.97 10.36
CA GLN A 89 0.61 17.00 11.33
C GLN A 89 0.59 18.40 10.70
N LYS A 90 1.08 18.53 9.47
CA LYS A 90 1.15 19.81 8.74
C LYS A 90 -0.17 20.22 8.10
N TYR A 91 -0.91 19.25 7.56
CA TYR A 91 -2.00 19.53 6.62
C TYR A 91 -3.35 18.96 7.01
N ARG A 92 -3.53 18.45 8.24
CA ARG A 92 -4.79 17.83 8.71
C ARG A 92 -6.01 18.75 8.64
N SER A 93 -5.82 20.06 8.70
CA SER A 93 -6.89 21.05 8.53
C SER A 93 -7.42 21.11 7.10
N VAL A 94 -6.59 20.76 6.11
CA VAL A 94 -6.90 20.85 4.68
C VAL A 94 -7.17 19.46 4.08
N PHE A 95 -6.36 18.46 4.45
CA PHE A 95 -6.44 17.11 3.89
C PHE A 95 -6.85 16.08 4.93
N ARG A 96 -7.86 15.26 4.59
CA ARG A 96 -8.32 14.13 5.40
C ARG A 96 -8.47 12.90 4.51
N PRO A 97 -7.34 12.23 4.18
CA PRO A 97 -7.39 11.05 3.32
C PRO A 97 -8.27 9.96 3.91
N LYS A 98 -9.14 9.40 3.09
CA LYS A 98 -9.98 8.24 3.45
C LYS A 98 -9.33 6.92 3.07
N TYR A 99 -8.49 6.93 2.03
CA TYR A 99 -7.86 5.73 1.49
C TYR A 99 -6.37 5.97 1.27
N TYR A 100 -5.57 4.99 1.69
CA TYR A 100 -4.15 4.91 1.38
C TYR A 100 -3.88 3.68 0.52
N ALA A 101 -3.52 3.88 -0.74
CA ALA A 101 -3.22 2.81 -1.69
C ALA A 101 -1.70 2.60 -1.81
N MET A 102 -1.24 1.36 -1.64
CA MET A 102 0.17 0.99 -1.65
C MET A 102 0.37 -0.36 -2.33
N ASP A 103 1.58 -0.63 -2.80
CA ASP A 103 1.94 -1.92 -3.35
C ASP A 103 2.21 -2.98 -2.26
N SER A 104 2.52 -4.21 -2.69
CA SER A 104 2.81 -5.32 -1.80
C SER A 104 4.11 -5.17 -0.98
N GLY A 105 4.97 -4.21 -1.31
CA GLY A 105 6.16 -3.87 -0.53
C GLY A 105 5.82 -3.25 0.83
N TYR A 106 4.61 -2.70 0.96
CA TYR A 106 4.09 -2.10 2.19
C TYR A 106 3.17 -3.04 2.99
N ASP A 107 3.02 -4.30 2.61
CA ASP A 107 2.13 -5.26 3.26
C ASP A 107 2.66 -5.73 4.63
N TYR A 108 2.62 -4.86 5.62
CA TYR A 108 3.00 -5.11 7.00
C TYR A 108 1.84 -4.80 7.95
N GLU A 109 1.56 -5.69 8.88
CA GLU A 109 0.47 -5.59 9.86
C GLU A 109 0.41 -4.22 10.55
N TYR A 110 1.57 -3.68 10.97
CA TYR A 110 1.64 -2.38 11.65
C TYR A 110 1.18 -1.22 10.76
N ILE A 111 1.42 -1.28 9.44
CA ILE A 111 0.98 -0.24 8.50
C ILE A 111 -0.55 -0.19 8.45
N TYR A 112 -1.21 -1.36 8.37
CA TYR A 112 -2.67 -1.42 8.41
C TYR A 112 -3.23 -0.85 9.72
N LYS A 113 -2.66 -1.27 10.86
CA LYS A 113 -3.09 -0.82 12.18
C LYS A 113 -2.93 0.68 12.38
N ASP A 114 -1.80 1.23 11.95
CA ASP A 114 -1.52 2.66 12.08
C ASP A 114 -2.43 3.50 11.18
N ILE A 115 -2.66 3.10 9.93
CA ILE A 115 -3.61 3.80 9.04
C ILE A 115 -5.03 3.77 9.61
N ILE A 116 -5.49 2.63 10.13
CA ILE A 116 -6.84 2.50 10.68
C ILE A 116 -6.98 3.29 11.98
N ASN A 117 -6.04 3.16 12.90
CA ASN A 117 -6.19 3.67 14.26
C ASN A 117 -5.74 5.12 14.41
N LYS A 118 -4.64 5.52 13.74
CA LYS A 118 -4.08 6.87 13.87
C LYS A 118 -4.64 7.84 12.81
N CYS A 119 -4.83 7.35 11.57
CA CYS A 119 -5.30 8.19 10.48
C CYS A 119 -6.82 8.14 10.31
N ASN A 120 -7.52 7.20 10.95
CA ASN A 120 -8.94 6.90 10.76
C ASN A 120 -9.29 6.68 9.28
N ALA A 121 -8.42 5.99 8.56
CA ALA A 121 -8.49 5.78 7.13
C ALA A 121 -8.47 4.28 6.77
N ILE A 122 -8.64 3.98 5.50
CA ILE A 122 -8.73 2.63 4.96
C ILE A 122 -7.46 2.30 4.19
N PRO A 123 -6.65 1.31 4.65
CA PRO A 123 -5.51 0.83 3.89
C PRO A 123 -5.97 -0.06 2.72
N ILE A 124 -5.47 0.24 1.53
CA ILE A 124 -5.68 -0.55 0.30
C ILE A 124 -4.30 -1.02 -0.17
N ILE A 125 -3.85 -2.14 0.37
CA ILE A 125 -2.49 -2.64 0.16
C ILE A 125 -2.57 -4.03 -0.46
N ALA A 126 -1.80 -4.26 -1.54
CA ALA A 126 -1.70 -5.58 -2.16
C ALA A 126 -1.03 -6.56 -1.19
N TYR A 127 -1.57 -7.77 -1.13
CA TYR A 127 -1.01 -8.81 -0.29
C TYR A 127 0.33 -9.31 -0.82
N ASN A 128 1.29 -9.53 0.07
CA ASN A 128 2.60 -10.10 -0.23
C ASN A 128 2.76 -11.46 0.46
N PRO A 129 2.78 -12.58 -0.29
CA PRO A 129 2.87 -13.92 0.29
C PRO A 129 4.24 -14.23 0.96
N ARG A 130 5.30 -13.53 0.62
CA ARG A 130 6.66 -13.72 1.21
C ARG A 130 7.10 -15.18 1.33
N GLY A 131 7.21 -15.87 0.22
CA GLY A 131 7.56 -17.29 0.18
C GLY A 131 6.37 -18.18 -0.16
N SER A 132 6.38 -19.44 0.25
CA SER A 132 5.24 -20.35 0.08
C SER A 132 4.14 -19.93 1.06
N PHE A 133 3.01 -19.54 0.53
CA PHE A 133 1.85 -19.11 1.29
C PHE A 133 0.72 -20.12 1.15
N ALA A 134 0.32 -20.69 2.26
CA ALA A 134 -0.97 -21.35 2.42
C ALA A 134 -1.90 -20.41 3.20
N PRO A 135 -3.14 -20.17 2.75
CA PRO A 135 -4.10 -19.41 3.54
C PRO A 135 -4.27 -20.03 4.92
N PRO A 136 -4.53 -19.25 5.97
CA PRO A 136 -4.92 -19.80 7.26
C PRO A 136 -6.13 -20.71 7.13
N GLU A 137 -6.22 -21.71 8.01
CA GLU A 137 -7.36 -22.62 8.02
C GLU A 137 -8.69 -21.86 8.08
N GLY A 138 -9.65 -22.29 7.27
CA GLY A 138 -10.95 -21.63 7.16
C GLY A 138 -11.00 -20.38 6.29
N LEU A 139 -9.93 -20.04 5.56
CA LEU A 139 -9.88 -18.93 4.61
C LEU A 139 -9.43 -19.39 3.23
N ASP A 140 -9.93 -18.74 2.18
CA ASP A 140 -9.44 -18.93 0.81
C ASP A 140 -8.19 -18.07 0.53
N LYS A 141 -7.66 -18.14 -0.71
CA LYS A 141 -6.49 -17.38 -1.15
C LYS A 141 -6.65 -15.86 -1.05
N ASP A 142 -7.87 -15.36 -1.05
CA ASP A 142 -8.22 -13.93 -0.96
C ASP A 142 -8.60 -13.53 0.47
N PHE A 143 -8.41 -14.46 1.44
CA PHE A 143 -8.81 -14.34 2.85
C PHE A 143 -10.32 -14.23 3.07
N ASP A 144 -11.12 -14.69 2.13
CA ASP A 144 -12.55 -14.83 2.35
C ASP A 144 -12.81 -16.14 3.11
N PRO A 145 -13.71 -16.14 4.11
CA PRO A 145 -13.94 -17.31 4.94
C PRO A 145 -14.64 -18.42 4.17
N ILE A 146 -14.21 -19.66 4.45
CA ILE A 146 -14.82 -20.90 3.99
C ILE A 146 -15.49 -21.61 5.16
N CYS A 147 -16.64 -22.25 4.92
CA CYS A 147 -17.31 -23.07 5.93
C CYS A 147 -16.64 -24.45 6.06
N SER A 148 -17.04 -25.24 7.09
CA SER A 148 -16.54 -26.59 7.32
C SER A 148 -16.79 -27.57 6.16
N GLY A 149 -17.76 -27.28 5.29
CA GLY A 149 -18.02 -28.03 4.06
C GLY A 149 -17.17 -27.57 2.85
N GLY A 150 -16.22 -26.65 3.03
CA GLY A 150 -15.34 -26.16 1.97
C GLY A 150 -15.94 -25.09 1.06
N TYR A 151 -17.14 -24.58 1.35
CA TYR A 151 -17.78 -23.56 0.54
C TYR A 151 -17.45 -22.16 1.03
N LYS A 152 -17.12 -21.26 0.10
CA LYS A 152 -16.89 -19.83 0.37
C LYS A 152 -18.13 -19.19 0.96
N LEU A 153 -18.02 -18.57 2.12
CA LEU A 153 -19.12 -17.84 2.76
C LEU A 153 -19.43 -16.55 1.99
N VAL A 154 -20.70 -16.20 1.96
CA VAL A 154 -21.17 -15.00 1.28
C VAL A 154 -21.10 -13.80 2.21
N TYR A 155 -20.40 -12.74 1.79
CA TYR A 155 -20.41 -11.47 2.53
C TYR A 155 -21.82 -10.91 2.62
N TRP A 156 -22.28 -10.66 3.85
CA TRP A 156 -23.65 -10.24 4.17
C TRP A 156 -23.74 -8.80 4.64
N GLY A 157 -22.61 -8.14 4.87
CA GLY A 157 -22.55 -6.75 5.28
C GLY A 157 -21.58 -6.49 6.41
N LYS A 158 -21.49 -5.21 6.76
CA LYS A 158 -20.62 -4.70 7.83
C LYS A 158 -21.47 -4.11 8.95
N GLU A 159 -21.14 -4.48 10.19
CA GLU A 159 -21.73 -3.88 11.38
C GLU A 159 -20.60 -3.39 12.30
N ARG A 160 -20.48 -2.08 12.48
CA ARG A 160 -19.37 -1.47 13.23
C ARG A 160 -18.01 -1.97 12.71
N ASN A 161 -17.27 -2.74 13.54
CA ASN A 161 -15.96 -3.30 13.21
C ASN A 161 -16.02 -4.76 12.71
N HIS A 162 -17.22 -5.33 12.54
CA HIS A 162 -17.41 -6.71 12.15
C HIS A 162 -17.89 -6.83 10.70
N LEU A 163 -17.25 -7.72 9.96
CA LEU A 163 -17.70 -8.22 8.67
C LEU A 163 -18.54 -9.45 8.92
N LYS A 164 -19.75 -9.50 8.35
CA LYS A 164 -20.69 -10.61 8.50
C LYS A 164 -20.69 -11.46 7.25
N PHE A 165 -20.67 -12.77 7.44
CA PHE A 165 -20.74 -13.75 6.36
C PHE A 165 -21.81 -14.79 6.66
N ARG A 166 -22.43 -15.35 5.60
CA ARG A 166 -23.48 -16.35 5.69
C ARG A 166 -23.22 -17.54 4.80
N CYS A 167 -23.83 -18.68 5.18
CA CYS A 167 -23.82 -19.91 4.42
C CYS A 167 -24.35 -19.68 3.00
N PRO A 168 -23.60 -20.06 1.95
CA PRO A 168 -24.07 -19.94 0.56
C PRO A 168 -25.24 -20.86 0.23
N HIS A 169 -25.32 -22.05 0.86
CA HIS A 169 -26.44 -22.97 0.68
C HIS A 169 -27.75 -22.38 1.21
N ALA A 170 -27.73 -21.79 2.41
CA ALA A 170 -28.91 -21.11 2.98
C ALA A 170 -29.36 -19.89 2.13
N LEU A 171 -28.54 -19.42 1.23
CA LEU A 171 -28.84 -18.34 0.26
C LEU A 171 -29.17 -18.87 -1.13
N GLY A 172 -29.26 -20.19 -1.31
CA GLY A 172 -29.53 -20.78 -2.61
C GLY A 172 -28.40 -20.61 -3.65
N LYS A 173 -27.15 -20.38 -3.20
CA LYS A 173 -26.01 -20.14 -4.08
C LYS A 173 -25.15 -21.37 -4.35
N CYS A 174 -25.36 -22.44 -3.62
CA CYS A 174 -24.71 -23.74 -3.86
C CYS A 174 -25.55 -24.87 -3.25
N ASP A 175 -25.35 -26.09 -3.77
CA ASP A 175 -25.87 -27.31 -3.16
C ASP A 175 -24.84 -27.87 -2.19
N CYS A 176 -25.18 -27.85 -0.89
CA CYS A 176 -24.36 -28.47 0.13
C CYS A 176 -24.89 -29.89 0.44
N PRO A 177 -24.08 -30.93 0.26
CA PRO A 177 -24.53 -32.31 0.47
C PRO A 177 -24.90 -32.61 1.94
N HIS A 178 -24.42 -31.77 2.86
CA HIS A 178 -24.71 -31.92 4.29
C HIS A 178 -26.03 -31.23 4.72
N GLY A 179 -26.62 -30.40 3.85
CA GLY A 179 -27.80 -29.61 4.18
C GLY A 179 -27.53 -28.48 5.18
N MET A 180 -28.58 -27.72 5.51
CA MET A 180 -28.43 -26.56 6.41
C MET A 180 -28.19 -26.96 7.87
N ASN A 181 -28.79 -28.05 8.34
CA ASN A 181 -28.79 -28.42 9.77
C ASN A 181 -27.48 -29.06 10.26
N TRP A 182 -26.57 -29.41 9.34
CA TRP A 182 -25.31 -30.06 9.69
C TRP A 182 -24.36 -29.12 10.46
N CYS A 183 -24.27 -27.89 10.03
CA CYS A 183 -23.31 -26.91 10.60
C CYS A 183 -23.97 -25.83 11.46
N SER A 184 -25.30 -25.67 11.40
CA SER A 184 -26.04 -24.70 12.20
C SER A 184 -27.53 -25.07 12.31
N PRO A 185 -28.15 -25.01 13.49
CA PRO A 185 -29.58 -25.23 13.66
C PRO A 185 -30.42 -24.03 13.15
N SER A 186 -29.81 -22.97 12.73
CA SER A 186 -30.47 -21.75 12.27
C SER A 186 -30.92 -21.84 10.82
N ASN A 187 -32.13 -21.39 10.51
CA ASN A 187 -32.62 -21.21 9.14
C ASN A 187 -31.78 -20.22 8.30
N TYR A 188 -30.92 -19.42 8.96
CA TYR A 188 -29.92 -18.59 8.28
C TYR A 188 -28.68 -19.35 7.84
N GLY A 189 -28.55 -20.63 8.22
CA GLY A 189 -27.36 -21.43 8.06
C GLY A 189 -26.20 -20.94 8.94
N TYR A 190 -25.00 -21.41 8.65
CA TYR A 190 -23.80 -20.97 9.37
C TYR A 190 -23.51 -19.48 9.11
N THR A 191 -23.24 -18.75 10.18
CA THR A 191 -22.89 -17.32 10.13
C THR A 191 -21.56 -17.09 10.84
N LEU A 192 -20.72 -16.25 10.25
CA LEU A 192 -19.42 -15.87 10.81
C LEU A 192 -19.32 -14.34 10.90
N LYS A 193 -18.77 -13.85 12.01
CA LYS A 193 -18.43 -12.44 12.20
C LYS A 193 -16.92 -12.33 12.41
N LEU A 194 -16.25 -11.52 11.57
CA LEU A 194 -14.81 -11.26 11.68
C LEU A 194 -14.57 -9.79 12.02
N ASN A 195 -13.78 -9.54 13.05
CA ASN A 195 -13.39 -8.18 13.40
C ASN A 195 -12.21 -7.74 12.52
N TYR A 196 -12.46 -6.86 11.54
CA TYR A 196 -11.43 -6.43 10.60
C TYR A 196 -10.36 -5.52 11.23
N LYS A 197 -10.55 -5.02 12.45
CA LYS A 197 -9.53 -4.23 13.17
C LYS A 197 -8.54 -5.11 13.94
N GLU A 198 -8.89 -6.33 14.28
CA GLU A 198 -7.99 -7.25 14.97
C GLU A 198 -6.91 -7.78 14.04
N ASN A 199 -7.31 -8.19 12.84
CA ASN A 199 -6.43 -8.71 11.80
C ASN A 199 -6.62 -7.98 10.46
N PRO A 200 -6.32 -6.68 10.39
CA PRO A 200 -6.65 -5.86 9.21
C PRO A 200 -5.88 -6.26 7.96
N ARG A 201 -4.71 -6.90 8.11
CA ARG A 201 -3.95 -7.46 6.99
C ARG A 201 -4.66 -8.66 6.35
N GLN A 202 -5.36 -9.47 7.14
CA GLN A 202 -6.13 -10.63 6.65
C GLN A 202 -7.55 -10.24 6.26
N HIS A 203 -8.25 -9.54 7.14
CA HIS A 203 -9.68 -9.24 7.03
C HIS A 203 -9.96 -7.78 6.72
N GLY A 204 -9.23 -7.22 5.75
CA GLY A 204 -9.39 -5.82 5.38
C GLY A 204 -10.81 -5.46 4.92
N TYR A 205 -11.19 -4.19 5.09
CA TYR A 205 -12.41 -3.65 4.51
C TYR A 205 -12.06 -2.47 3.59
N PRO A 206 -12.57 -2.44 2.34
CA PRO A 206 -13.37 -3.46 1.64
C PRO A 206 -12.67 -4.83 1.50
N LEU A 207 -13.43 -5.89 1.28
CA LEU A 207 -12.85 -7.22 1.02
C LEU A 207 -11.98 -7.19 -0.23
N ARG A 208 -10.79 -7.82 -0.18
CA ARG A 208 -9.87 -7.91 -1.33
C ARG A 208 -10.49 -8.55 -2.56
N SER A 209 -11.37 -9.53 -2.37
CA SER A 209 -12.12 -10.19 -3.42
C SER A 209 -13.19 -9.32 -4.08
N SER A 210 -13.46 -8.11 -3.55
CA SER A 210 -14.55 -7.26 -4.04
C SER A 210 -14.07 -6.28 -5.12
N GLU A 211 -14.94 -6.02 -6.10
CA GLU A 211 -14.73 -4.94 -7.08
C GLU A 211 -14.51 -3.58 -6.43
N LYS A 212 -15.11 -3.35 -5.26
CA LYS A 212 -14.92 -2.11 -4.50
C LYS A 212 -13.47 -1.95 -4.09
N TRP A 213 -12.82 -3.02 -3.61
CA TRP A 213 -11.41 -2.99 -3.28
C TRP A 213 -10.56 -2.77 -4.52
N GLN A 214 -10.82 -3.50 -5.61
CA GLN A 214 -10.08 -3.38 -6.86
C GLN A 214 -10.12 -1.96 -7.40
N ARG A 215 -11.30 -1.34 -7.46
CA ARG A 215 -11.45 0.06 -7.88
C ARG A 215 -10.66 1.07 -7.04
N GLN A 216 -10.48 0.80 -5.73
CA GLN A 216 -9.63 1.65 -4.89
C GLN A 216 -8.14 1.35 -5.12
N TYR A 217 -7.79 0.08 -5.34
CA TYR A 217 -6.41 -0.33 -5.59
C TYR A 217 -5.88 0.19 -6.93
N ASP A 218 -6.70 0.22 -7.97
CA ASP A 218 -6.31 0.73 -9.29
C ASP A 218 -5.87 2.20 -9.24
N LYS A 219 -6.37 2.97 -8.28
CA LYS A 219 -5.94 4.35 -8.05
C LYS A 219 -4.47 4.47 -7.62
N ARG A 220 -3.86 3.37 -7.17
CA ARG A 220 -2.43 3.31 -6.85
C ARG A 220 -1.54 3.68 -8.04
N THR A 221 -1.98 3.39 -9.26
CA THR A 221 -1.24 3.73 -10.48
C THR A 221 -0.99 5.23 -10.66
N SER A 222 -1.71 6.08 -9.92
CA SER A 222 -1.49 7.54 -9.92
C SER A 222 -0.08 7.93 -9.49
N VAL A 223 0.47 7.29 -8.45
CA VAL A 223 1.83 7.58 -8.01
C VAL A 223 2.89 7.07 -9.00
N GLU A 224 2.60 5.99 -9.73
CA GLU A 224 3.47 5.51 -10.82
C GLU A 224 3.50 6.52 -11.98
N ARG A 225 2.33 7.09 -12.33
CA ARG A 225 2.24 8.16 -13.35
C ARG A 225 2.93 9.43 -12.89
N CYS A 226 2.78 9.82 -11.61
CA CYS A 226 3.54 10.92 -11.01
C CYS A 226 5.05 10.68 -11.12
N ASN A 227 5.53 9.51 -10.71
CA ASN A 227 6.92 9.09 -10.83
C ASN A 227 7.42 9.14 -12.28
N SER A 228 6.61 8.67 -13.22
CA SER A 228 6.94 8.69 -14.66
C SER A 228 7.10 10.11 -15.19
N ARG A 229 6.19 11.02 -14.83
CA ARG A 229 6.26 12.44 -15.22
C ARG A 229 7.51 13.12 -14.67
N LEU A 230 7.80 12.92 -13.37
CA LEU A 230 9.00 13.47 -12.72
C LEU A 230 10.30 12.98 -13.39
N LYS A 231 10.36 11.71 -13.80
CA LYS A 231 11.54 11.16 -14.48
C LYS A 231 11.64 11.58 -15.94
N ARG A 232 10.55 11.40 -16.70
CA ARG A 232 10.56 11.53 -18.16
C ARG A 232 10.66 12.97 -18.61
N TYR A 233 9.99 13.89 -17.90
CA TYR A 233 9.92 15.29 -18.31
C TYR A 233 10.83 16.21 -17.51
N LEU A 234 11.11 15.87 -16.25
CA LEU A 234 11.85 16.74 -15.35
C LEU A 234 13.20 16.16 -14.90
N ASN A 235 13.56 14.95 -15.36
CA ASN A 235 14.85 14.31 -15.06
C ASN A 235 15.17 14.21 -13.55
N VAL A 236 14.18 13.92 -12.71
CA VAL A 236 14.36 13.84 -11.23
C VAL A 236 15.41 12.82 -10.81
N ASP A 237 15.61 11.76 -11.59
CA ASP A 237 16.61 10.70 -11.34
C ASP A 237 18.03 11.07 -11.80
N ASN A 238 18.24 12.21 -12.46
CA ASN A 238 19.54 12.71 -12.89
C ASN A 238 20.10 13.75 -11.92
N ILE A 239 20.39 13.33 -10.69
CA ILE A 239 20.96 14.22 -9.67
C ILE A 239 22.41 14.53 -10.03
N ARG A 240 22.75 15.83 -10.14
CA ARG A 240 24.11 16.33 -10.46
C ARG A 240 24.79 16.99 -9.25
N SER A 241 24.43 16.61 -8.04
CA SER A 241 24.98 17.19 -6.82
C SER A 241 25.18 16.11 -5.74
N ARG A 242 26.11 16.37 -4.81
CA ARG A 242 26.44 15.42 -3.73
C ARG A 242 25.64 15.70 -2.46
N GLY A 243 25.32 14.64 -1.74
CA GLY A 243 24.70 14.68 -0.41
C GLY A 243 23.19 14.77 -0.42
N ILE A 244 22.58 14.25 0.63
CA ILE A 244 21.12 14.08 0.76
C ILE A 244 20.35 15.42 0.72
N LYS A 245 20.91 16.49 1.30
CA LYS A 245 20.27 17.82 1.30
C LYS A 245 20.04 18.32 -0.12
N LYS A 246 21.07 18.23 -0.97
CA LYS A 246 20.98 18.66 -2.38
C LYS A 246 20.09 17.73 -3.21
N ALA A 247 20.13 16.41 -2.95
CA ALA A 247 19.21 15.46 -3.55
C ALA A 247 17.75 15.79 -3.20
N LYS A 248 17.46 16.15 -1.94
CA LYS A 248 16.13 16.59 -1.51
C LYS A 248 15.70 17.88 -2.20
N THR A 249 16.57 18.88 -2.26
CA THR A 249 16.30 20.16 -2.96
C THR A 249 15.99 19.90 -4.44
N HIS A 250 16.79 19.07 -5.11
CA HIS A 250 16.56 18.70 -6.51
C HIS A 250 15.18 18.05 -6.70
N ALA A 251 14.82 17.08 -5.87
CA ALA A 251 13.52 16.42 -5.94
C ALA A 251 12.36 17.40 -5.66
N LEU A 252 12.49 18.29 -4.66
CA LEU A 252 11.49 19.30 -4.35
C LEU A 252 11.26 20.27 -5.51
N LEU A 253 12.33 20.77 -6.14
CA LEU A 253 12.22 21.66 -7.29
C LEU A 253 11.51 20.99 -8.47
N ASN A 254 11.78 19.70 -8.71
CA ASN A 254 11.07 18.92 -9.73
C ASN A 254 9.57 18.78 -9.39
N CYS A 255 9.23 18.53 -8.12
CA CYS A 255 7.83 18.47 -7.70
C CYS A 255 7.12 19.82 -7.88
N ILE A 256 7.78 20.92 -7.51
CA ILE A 256 7.25 22.28 -7.71
C ILE A 256 7.02 22.56 -9.20
N ALA A 257 7.99 22.22 -10.05
CA ALA A 257 7.87 22.39 -11.50
C ALA A 257 6.71 21.54 -12.07
N LEU A 258 6.53 20.30 -11.59
CA LEU A 258 5.41 19.46 -11.99
C LEU A 258 4.06 20.06 -11.60
N ILE A 259 3.95 20.57 -10.38
CA ILE A 259 2.73 21.22 -9.88
C ILE A 259 2.43 22.49 -10.68
N ALA A 260 3.42 23.36 -10.84
CA ALA A 260 3.26 24.61 -11.59
C ALA A 260 2.89 24.41 -13.07
N GLY A 261 3.41 23.36 -13.70
CA GLY A 261 3.07 23.01 -15.09
C GLY A 261 1.73 22.30 -15.26
N THR A 262 1.04 21.96 -14.16
CA THR A 262 -0.27 21.28 -14.19
C THR A 262 -1.42 22.25 -13.85
N ILE A 263 -1.14 23.35 -13.18
CA ILE A 263 -2.09 24.43 -12.86
C ILE A 263 -2.25 25.38 -14.03
#